data_6e5f51af068631287a41d6a1b5bdcca1
#
_entry.id   6e5f51af068631287a41d6a1b5bdcca1
#
_cell.length_a   1.000
_cell.length_b   1.000
_cell.length_c   1.000
_cell.angle_alpha   90.00
_cell.angle_beta   90.00
_cell.angle_gamma   90.00
#
_symmetry.space_group_name_H-M   'P 1'
#
loop_
_entity.id
_entity.type
_entity.pdbx_description
1 polymer ?
#
loop_
_entity_poly.entity_id
_entity_poly.type
_entity_poly.pdbx_seq_one_letter_code
_entity_poly.pdbx_strand_id
1 'polypeptide(L)'
;MKKLLLITGDLACGKSTFGRILSKRYHTVMLCKDTFKEALGDTIGFANREENLKLSKASVELMTLLFGECAALGKDLILEANFRTHELEKLHRLAEEMGYSVLTLVFRADTPLLHKRYLNRVHNENRHPVHVLAVLDVYEDFEVYIARAREEFVPGDTLLVDANDFSYQTDEALLEKLDGFMGRERGYV
;
A
#
# COMPACT_ATOMS: atom_id res chain seq x y z
N MET A 1 5.24 -16.16 -15.84
CA MET A 1 5.80 -14.79 -15.78
C MET A 1 5.68 -14.35 -14.32
N LYS A 2 6.70 -13.71 -13.76
CA LYS A 2 6.73 -13.24 -12.36
C LYS A 2 5.70 -12.13 -12.14
N LYS A 3 5.14 -12.03 -10.94
CA LYS A 3 4.05 -11.11 -10.63
C LYS A 3 4.42 -10.13 -9.53
N LEU A 4 4.15 -8.86 -9.79
CA LEU A 4 4.23 -7.79 -8.82
C LEU A 4 2.83 -7.19 -8.62
N LEU A 5 2.28 -7.34 -7.42
CA LEU A 5 1.03 -6.70 -7.04
C LEU A 5 1.36 -5.45 -6.20
N LEU A 6 1.01 -4.28 -6.72
CA LEU A 6 1.11 -3.02 -5.99
C LEU A 6 -0.23 -2.70 -5.34
N ILE A 7 -0.20 -2.22 -4.11
CA ILE A 7 -1.40 -1.79 -3.36
C ILE A 7 -1.20 -0.35 -2.92
N THR A 8 -2.04 0.55 -3.40
CA THR A 8 -2.00 1.98 -3.10
C THR A 8 -3.39 2.57 -2.91
N GLY A 9 -3.49 3.87 -2.71
CA GLY A 9 -4.76 4.59 -2.57
C GLY A 9 -4.93 5.28 -1.23
N ASP A 10 -6.17 5.58 -0.87
CA ASP A 10 -6.53 6.47 0.23
C ASP A 10 -6.01 6.01 1.60
N LEU A 11 -5.79 6.98 2.49
CA LEU A 11 -5.47 6.72 3.90
C LEU A 11 -6.67 6.05 4.60
N ALA A 12 -6.40 5.16 5.55
CA ALA A 12 -7.39 4.48 6.38
C ALA A 12 -8.40 3.57 5.65
N CYS A 13 -8.13 3.13 4.42
CA CYS A 13 -9.02 2.28 3.61
C CYS A 13 -8.78 0.76 3.73
N GLY A 14 -7.89 0.31 4.63
CA GLY A 14 -7.70 -1.12 4.90
C GLY A 14 -6.69 -1.86 4.00
N LYS A 15 -5.89 -1.14 3.20
CA LYS A 15 -4.88 -1.71 2.27
C LYS A 15 -3.98 -2.77 2.90
N SER A 16 -3.35 -2.45 4.02
CA SER A 16 -2.41 -3.35 4.69
C SER A 16 -3.07 -4.62 5.20
N THR A 17 -4.33 -4.54 5.64
CA THR A 17 -5.12 -5.71 6.04
C THR A 17 -5.38 -6.63 4.85
N PHE A 18 -5.86 -6.07 3.73
CA PHE A 18 -6.12 -6.84 2.52
C PHE A 18 -4.83 -7.41 1.91
N GLY A 19 -3.77 -6.62 1.89
CA GLY A 19 -2.45 -7.09 1.44
C GLY A 19 -1.97 -8.32 2.21
N ARG A 20 -2.17 -8.36 3.55
CA ARG A 20 -1.86 -9.54 4.37
C ARG A 20 -2.75 -10.75 4.05
N ILE A 21 -4.05 -10.52 3.74
CA ILE A 21 -4.95 -11.58 3.28
C ILE A 21 -4.43 -12.16 1.96
N LEU A 22 -4.09 -11.31 0.99
CA LEU A 22 -3.55 -11.73 -0.30
C LEU A 22 -2.18 -12.40 -0.18
N SER A 23 -1.30 -11.89 0.68
CA SER A 23 0.01 -12.52 0.97
C SER A 23 -0.15 -13.96 1.45
N LYS A 24 -1.10 -14.20 2.37
CA LYS A 24 -1.44 -15.56 2.83
C LYS A 24 -2.07 -16.40 1.72
N ARG A 25 -3.01 -15.81 0.95
CA ARG A 25 -3.71 -16.49 -0.14
C ARG A 25 -2.75 -16.98 -1.23
N TYR A 26 -1.75 -16.19 -1.58
CA TYR A 26 -0.80 -16.49 -2.66
C TYR A 26 0.55 -17.02 -2.16
N HIS A 27 0.72 -17.23 -0.86
CA HIS A 27 1.99 -17.66 -0.24
C HIS A 27 3.18 -16.80 -0.70
N THR A 28 2.97 -15.48 -0.79
CA THR A 28 3.98 -14.55 -1.30
C THR A 28 4.37 -13.50 -0.27
N VAL A 29 5.56 -12.94 -0.43
CA VAL A 29 6.08 -11.90 0.47
C VAL A 29 5.34 -10.60 0.23
N MET A 30 4.90 -9.97 1.32
CA MET A 30 4.38 -8.61 1.32
C MET A 30 5.37 -7.67 1.99
N LEU A 31 5.78 -6.63 1.28
CA LEU A 31 6.57 -5.54 1.82
C LEU A 31 5.64 -4.33 2.03
N CYS A 32 5.49 -3.90 3.27
CA CYS A 32 4.65 -2.77 3.66
C CYS A 32 5.54 -1.60 4.10
N LYS A 33 5.38 -0.45 3.47
CA LYS A 33 6.13 0.77 3.79
C LYS A 33 6.00 1.16 5.26
N ASP A 34 4.78 1.07 5.80
CA ASP A 34 4.51 1.48 7.18
C ASP A 34 5.31 0.63 8.18
N THR A 35 5.47 -0.68 7.93
CA THR A 35 6.29 -1.57 8.78
C THR A 35 7.76 -1.13 8.80
N PHE A 36 8.33 -0.78 7.65
CA PHE A 36 9.70 -0.26 7.59
C PHE A 36 9.83 1.08 8.30
N LYS A 37 8.83 1.96 8.11
CA LYS A 37 8.84 3.28 8.72
C LYS A 37 8.75 3.20 10.25
N GLU A 38 7.96 2.29 10.79
CA GLU A 38 7.87 2.04 12.22
C GLU A 38 9.21 1.57 12.77
N ALA A 39 9.82 0.54 12.18
CA ALA A 39 11.13 0.04 12.59
C ALA A 39 12.24 1.11 12.54
N LEU A 40 12.23 1.95 11.49
CA LEU A 40 13.16 3.08 11.41
C LEU A 40 12.87 4.14 12.47
N GLY A 41 11.60 4.44 12.73
CA GLY A 41 11.18 5.39 13.76
C GLY A 41 11.60 4.95 15.17
N ASP A 42 11.46 3.66 15.48
CA ASP A 42 11.86 3.09 16.76
C ASP A 42 13.39 3.09 16.96
N THR A 43 14.13 2.85 15.87
CA THR A 43 15.59 2.68 15.94
C THR A 43 16.33 4.01 15.87
N ILE A 44 15.92 4.91 14.98
CA ILE A 44 16.59 6.19 14.69
C ILE A 44 15.94 7.33 15.45
N GLY A 45 14.61 7.26 15.67
CA GLY A 45 13.82 8.35 16.21
C GLY A 45 13.51 9.43 15.18
N PHE A 46 12.71 10.41 15.58
CA PHE A 46 12.44 11.64 14.83
C PHE A 46 11.90 12.71 15.79
N ALA A 47 12.33 13.94 15.64
CA ALA A 47 11.92 15.06 16.49
C ALA A 47 10.87 15.97 15.83
N ASN A 48 10.74 15.92 14.51
CA ASN A 48 9.88 16.82 13.74
C ASN A 48 9.39 16.18 12.43
N ARG A 49 8.52 16.92 11.72
CA ARG A 49 7.93 16.45 10.46
C ARG A 49 8.96 16.22 9.35
N GLU A 50 10.00 17.04 9.27
CA GLU A 50 11.03 16.88 8.24
C GLU A 50 11.77 15.55 8.41
N GLU A 51 12.17 15.24 9.64
CA GLU A 51 12.81 13.95 9.97
C GLU A 51 11.87 12.78 9.72
N ASN A 52 10.59 12.91 10.11
CA ASN A 52 9.58 11.90 9.82
C ASN A 52 9.40 11.66 8.30
N LEU A 53 9.52 12.70 7.46
CA LEU A 53 9.51 12.56 6.01
C LEU A 53 10.76 11.85 5.47
N LYS A 54 11.93 12.05 6.09
CA LYS A 54 13.15 11.29 5.76
C LYS A 54 12.97 9.81 6.03
N LEU A 55 12.33 9.44 7.15
CA LEU A 55 11.98 8.03 7.43
C LEU A 55 11.03 7.46 6.38
N SER A 56 10.04 8.24 5.94
CA SER A 56 9.13 7.82 4.86
C SER A 56 9.86 7.53 3.55
N LYS A 57 10.81 8.39 3.15
CA LYS A 57 11.61 8.20 1.95
C LYS A 57 12.51 6.97 2.08
N ALA A 58 13.21 6.84 3.21
CA ALA A 58 14.07 5.69 3.49
C ALA A 58 13.28 4.36 3.44
N SER A 59 12.05 4.35 3.95
CA SER A 59 11.18 3.17 3.91
C SER A 59 10.83 2.72 2.48
N VAL A 60 10.59 3.67 1.56
CA VAL A 60 10.32 3.36 0.15
C VAL A 60 11.59 2.86 -0.55
N GLU A 61 12.74 3.47 -0.27
CA GLU A 61 14.02 3.01 -0.84
C GLU A 61 14.37 1.59 -0.37
N LEU A 62 14.22 1.30 0.93
CA LEU A 62 14.42 -0.06 1.46
C LEU A 62 13.48 -1.07 0.82
N MET A 63 12.20 -0.71 0.66
CA MET A 63 11.23 -1.58 0.00
C MET A 63 11.61 -1.83 -1.46
N THR A 64 12.10 -0.81 -2.17
CA THR A 64 12.55 -0.93 -3.57
C THR A 64 13.80 -1.80 -3.69
N LEU A 65 14.76 -1.66 -2.78
CA LEU A 65 15.96 -2.53 -2.73
C LEU A 65 15.56 -3.99 -2.49
N LEU A 66 14.72 -4.25 -1.49
CA LEU A 66 14.24 -5.60 -1.19
C LEU A 66 13.42 -6.21 -2.33
N PHE A 67 12.64 -5.39 -3.05
CA PHE A 67 11.99 -5.84 -4.27
C PHE A 67 13.04 -6.34 -5.28
N GLY A 68 14.10 -5.57 -5.53
CA GLY A 68 15.18 -5.97 -6.44
C GLY A 68 15.83 -7.30 -6.05
N GLU A 69 16.15 -7.49 -4.78
CA GLU A 69 16.75 -8.73 -4.27
C GLU A 69 15.81 -9.95 -4.43
N CYS A 70 14.54 -9.79 -4.06
CA CYS A 70 13.54 -10.85 -4.22
C CYS A 70 13.27 -11.15 -5.70
N ALA A 71 13.27 -10.11 -6.54
CA ALA A 71 13.05 -10.23 -7.97
C ALA A 71 14.18 -10.99 -8.65
N ALA A 72 15.42 -10.80 -8.23
CA ALA A 72 16.56 -11.59 -8.71
C ALA A 72 16.40 -13.10 -8.44
N LEU A 73 15.68 -13.45 -7.36
CA LEU A 73 15.33 -14.84 -7.02
C LEU A 73 14.05 -15.33 -7.70
N GLY A 74 13.44 -14.52 -8.56
CA GLY A 74 12.22 -14.89 -9.30
C GLY A 74 10.97 -15.01 -8.45
N LYS A 75 10.89 -14.32 -7.29
CA LYS A 75 9.76 -14.38 -6.38
C LYS A 75 8.67 -13.40 -6.77
N ASP A 76 7.41 -13.85 -6.71
CA ASP A 76 6.27 -12.94 -6.76
C ASP A 76 6.22 -12.10 -5.48
N LEU A 77 5.73 -10.86 -5.57
CA LEU A 77 5.69 -9.93 -4.45
C LEU A 77 4.41 -9.10 -4.41
N ILE A 78 4.11 -8.65 -3.20
CA ILE A 78 3.12 -7.60 -2.93
C ILE A 78 3.86 -6.42 -2.28
N LEU A 79 3.73 -5.21 -2.85
CA LEU A 79 4.24 -3.98 -2.24
C LEU A 79 3.07 -3.08 -1.87
N GLU A 80 3.04 -2.59 -0.63
CA GLU A 80 1.95 -1.75 -0.13
C GLU A 80 2.48 -0.44 0.44
N ALA A 81 1.97 0.68 -0.10
CA ALA A 81 2.18 2.02 0.41
C ALA A 81 1.14 3.01 -0.15
N ASN A 82 1.10 4.21 0.42
CA ASN A 82 0.54 5.38 -0.26
C ASN A 82 1.61 5.94 -1.21
N PHE A 83 1.77 5.27 -2.35
CA PHE A 83 2.79 5.62 -3.33
C PHE A 83 2.52 6.97 -3.98
N ARG A 84 3.61 7.69 -4.30
CA ARG A 84 3.60 8.84 -5.19
C ARG A 84 3.83 8.40 -6.63
N THR A 85 3.42 9.22 -7.60
CA THR A 85 3.59 8.93 -9.03
C THR A 85 5.01 8.49 -9.37
N HIS A 86 6.02 9.27 -8.96
CA HIS A 86 7.42 8.97 -9.27
C HIS A 86 7.93 7.66 -8.62
N GLU A 87 7.36 7.26 -7.46
CA GLU A 87 7.68 5.99 -6.80
C GLU A 87 7.10 4.81 -7.59
N LEU A 88 5.85 4.94 -8.05
CA LEU A 88 5.20 3.95 -8.91
C LEU A 88 5.93 3.79 -10.25
N GLU A 89 6.28 4.91 -10.92
CA GLU A 89 7.01 4.88 -12.17
C GLU A 89 8.38 4.20 -12.02
N LYS A 90 9.08 4.45 -10.91
CA LYS A 90 10.35 3.78 -10.59
C LYS A 90 10.16 2.27 -10.42
N LEU A 91 9.12 1.84 -9.67
CA LEU A 91 8.80 0.43 -9.46
C LEU A 91 8.37 -0.26 -10.75
N HIS A 92 7.55 0.39 -11.59
CA HIS A 92 7.14 -0.15 -12.88
C HIS A 92 8.33 -0.38 -13.81
N ARG A 93 9.24 0.61 -13.95
CA ARG A 93 10.45 0.46 -14.78
C ARG A 93 11.33 -0.71 -14.29
N LEU A 94 11.58 -0.76 -12.98
CA LEU A 94 12.38 -1.85 -12.40
C LEU A 94 11.71 -3.21 -12.61
N ALA A 95 10.39 -3.28 -12.46
CA ALA A 95 9.63 -4.51 -12.68
C ALA A 95 9.70 -4.95 -14.16
N GLU A 96 9.56 -4.02 -15.10
CA GLU A 96 9.69 -4.29 -16.54
C GLU A 96 11.08 -4.82 -16.90
N GLU A 97 12.15 -4.15 -16.43
CA GLU A 97 13.54 -4.57 -16.62
C GLU A 97 13.80 -5.98 -16.08
N MET A 98 13.13 -6.38 -15.02
CA MET A 98 13.24 -7.71 -14.38
C MET A 98 12.23 -8.74 -14.91
N GLY A 99 11.40 -8.38 -15.91
CA GLY A 99 10.44 -9.27 -16.56
C GLY A 99 9.21 -9.62 -15.74
N TYR A 100 8.74 -8.68 -14.90
CA TYR A 100 7.49 -8.81 -14.13
C TYR A 100 6.27 -8.31 -14.89
N SER A 101 5.13 -8.97 -14.70
CA SER A 101 3.82 -8.33 -14.91
C SER A 101 3.45 -7.58 -13.65
N VAL A 102 2.94 -6.37 -13.80
CA VAL A 102 2.53 -5.50 -12.70
C VAL A 102 1.02 -5.30 -12.76
N LEU A 103 0.36 -5.39 -11.60
CA LEU A 103 -1.04 -4.99 -11.40
C LEU A 103 -1.09 -4.10 -10.16
N THR A 104 -1.78 -2.97 -10.25
CA THR A 104 -1.94 -2.04 -9.12
C THR A 104 -3.38 -2.02 -8.63
N LEU A 105 -3.59 -2.32 -7.34
CA LEU A 105 -4.86 -2.10 -6.66
C LEU A 105 -4.90 -0.68 -6.10
N VAL A 106 -5.90 0.08 -6.50
CA VAL A 106 -6.10 1.46 -6.04
C VAL A 106 -7.34 1.53 -5.15
N PHE A 107 -7.13 1.71 -3.85
CA PHE A 107 -8.20 1.77 -2.86
C PHE A 107 -8.77 3.18 -2.75
N ARG A 108 -10.10 3.29 -2.82
CA ARG A 108 -10.84 4.55 -2.66
C ARG A 108 -12.04 4.34 -1.75
N ALA A 109 -12.37 5.37 -0.96
CA ALA A 109 -13.61 5.41 -0.18
C ALA A 109 -14.05 6.86 0.03
N ASP A 110 -15.24 7.06 0.58
CA ASP A 110 -15.77 8.38 0.87
C ASP A 110 -14.92 9.09 1.92
N THR A 111 -14.54 10.32 1.64
CA THR A 111 -13.63 11.09 2.50
C THR A 111 -14.12 11.23 3.95
N PRO A 112 -15.41 11.51 4.22
CA PRO A 112 -15.92 11.55 5.61
C PRO A 112 -15.74 10.22 6.34
N LEU A 113 -15.95 9.11 5.67
CA LEU A 113 -15.75 7.77 6.24
C LEU A 113 -14.27 7.50 6.54
N LEU A 114 -13.37 7.87 5.62
CA LEU A 114 -11.93 7.75 5.81
C LEU A 114 -11.44 8.57 7.01
N HIS A 115 -11.95 9.81 7.17
CA HIS A 115 -11.62 10.66 8.31
C HIS A 115 -12.06 10.03 9.63
N LYS A 116 -13.29 9.53 9.71
CA LYS A 116 -13.78 8.80 10.89
C LYS A 116 -12.89 7.61 11.25
N ARG A 117 -12.48 6.81 10.24
CA ARG A 117 -11.57 5.68 10.42
C ARG A 117 -10.17 6.12 10.86
N TYR A 118 -9.67 7.22 10.29
CA TYR A 118 -8.38 7.80 10.68
C TYR A 118 -8.38 8.22 12.15
N LEU A 119 -9.37 9.00 12.58
CA LEU A 119 -9.53 9.44 13.98
C LEU A 119 -9.62 8.26 14.94
N ASN A 120 -10.41 7.24 14.59
CA ASN A 120 -10.49 6.02 15.40
C ASN A 120 -9.14 5.37 15.60
N ARG A 121 -8.34 5.24 14.53
CA ARG A 121 -6.98 4.66 14.62
C ARG A 121 -6.04 5.49 15.48
N VAL A 122 -6.09 6.82 15.35
CA VAL A 122 -5.19 7.71 16.09
C VAL A 122 -5.53 7.73 17.57
N HIS A 123 -6.82 7.80 17.92
CA HIS A 123 -7.24 8.03 19.30
C HIS A 123 -7.58 6.75 20.07
N ASN A 124 -7.96 5.66 19.39
CA ASN A 124 -8.47 4.46 20.05
C ASN A 124 -7.60 3.20 19.81
N GLU A 125 -6.73 3.16 18.78
CA GLU A 125 -5.97 1.96 18.41
C GLU A 125 -4.46 2.04 18.72
N ASN A 126 -4.04 3.01 19.53
CA ASN A 126 -2.62 3.22 19.90
C ASN A 126 -1.69 3.22 18.66
N ARG A 127 -2.03 4.02 17.65
CA ARG A 127 -1.28 4.08 16.40
C ARG A 127 0.15 4.57 16.63
N HIS A 128 1.10 3.91 15.96
CA HIS A 128 2.51 4.27 16.06
C HIS A 128 2.76 5.77 15.76
N PRO A 129 3.56 6.49 16.55
CA PRO A 129 3.75 7.95 16.45
C PRO A 129 4.20 8.42 15.06
N VAL A 130 4.97 7.63 14.30
CA VAL A 130 5.43 7.99 12.94
C VAL A 130 4.28 8.23 11.95
N HIS A 131 3.06 7.75 12.26
CA HIS A 131 1.87 7.86 11.42
C HIS A 131 0.87 8.90 11.92
N VAL A 132 1.11 9.49 13.08
CA VAL A 132 0.22 10.48 13.66
C VAL A 132 0.55 11.86 13.09
N LEU A 133 -0.43 12.47 12.45
CA LEU A 133 -0.34 13.82 11.90
C LEU A 133 -1.51 14.63 12.46
N ALA A 134 -1.27 15.35 13.57
CA ALA A 134 -2.32 16.10 14.28
C ALA A 134 -3.12 17.07 13.38
N VAL A 135 -2.50 17.59 12.31
CA VAL A 135 -3.18 18.43 11.32
C VAL A 135 -4.34 17.70 10.63
N LEU A 136 -4.31 16.37 10.52
CA LEU A 136 -5.35 15.58 9.87
C LEU A 136 -6.52 15.24 10.82
N ASP A 137 -6.52 15.70 12.06
CA ASP A 137 -7.66 15.60 12.96
C ASP A 137 -8.77 16.58 12.56
N VAL A 138 -8.41 17.66 11.85
CA VAL A 138 -9.35 18.62 11.26
C VAL A 138 -9.81 18.08 9.90
N TYR A 139 -11.14 18.02 9.71
CA TYR A 139 -11.74 17.40 8.51
C TYR A 139 -11.32 18.09 7.21
N GLU A 140 -11.31 19.42 7.19
CA GLU A 140 -10.93 20.22 6.02
C GLU A 140 -9.50 19.96 5.58
N ASP A 141 -8.57 19.82 6.52
CA ASP A 141 -7.17 19.49 6.24
C ASP A 141 -7.03 18.04 5.76
N PHE A 142 -7.81 17.13 6.32
CA PHE A 142 -7.88 15.73 5.87
C PHE A 142 -8.42 15.63 4.44
N GLU A 143 -9.50 16.36 4.13
CA GLU A 143 -10.09 16.40 2.79
C GLU A 143 -9.09 16.90 1.76
N VAL A 144 -8.39 18.00 2.03
CA VAL A 144 -7.32 18.54 1.18
C VAL A 144 -6.19 17.51 0.99
N TYR A 145 -5.81 16.80 2.08
CA TYR A 145 -4.81 15.75 2.00
C TYR A 145 -5.23 14.60 1.07
N ILE A 146 -6.46 14.13 1.20
CA ILE A 146 -7.01 13.06 0.35
C ILE A 146 -7.14 13.53 -1.10
N ALA A 147 -7.64 14.74 -1.34
CA ALA A 147 -7.75 15.30 -2.69
C ALA A 147 -6.39 15.31 -3.39
N ARG A 148 -5.35 15.84 -2.75
CA ARG A 148 -3.98 15.86 -3.29
C ARG A 148 -3.42 14.45 -3.52
N ALA A 149 -3.69 13.50 -2.64
CA ALA A 149 -3.25 12.12 -2.82
C ALA A 149 -3.93 11.45 -4.02
N ARG A 150 -5.15 11.87 -4.37
CA ARG A 150 -5.91 11.37 -5.53
C ARG A 150 -5.46 11.96 -6.87
N GLU A 151 -4.71 13.06 -6.86
CA GLU A 151 -4.09 13.64 -8.06
C GLU A 151 -2.88 12.82 -8.55
N GLU A 152 -2.35 11.91 -7.70
CA GLU A 152 -1.23 11.05 -8.08
C GLU A 152 -1.64 10.11 -9.21
N PHE A 153 -0.88 10.16 -10.31
CA PHE A 153 -1.08 9.24 -11.43
C PHE A 153 -0.59 7.84 -11.10
N VAL A 154 -1.36 6.84 -11.47
CA VAL A 154 -1.02 5.42 -11.29
C VAL A 154 -0.77 4.80 -12.66
N PRO A 155 0.48 4.46 -13.00
CA PRO A 155 0.82 3.87 -14.29
C PRO A 155 0.37 2.41 -14.40
N GLY A 156 0.23 1.92 -15.64
CA GLY A 156 -0.01 0.52 -15.97
C GLY A 156 -1.42 0.02 -15.67
N ASP A 157 -1.55 -1.30 -15.57
CA ASP A 157 -2.83 -1.96 -15.29
C ASP A 157 -3.28 -1.73 -13.85
N THR A 158 -4.52 -1.25 -13.70
CA THR A 158 -5.10 -0.91 -12.40
C THR A 158 -6.46 -1.55 -12.17
N LEU A 159 -6.73 -1.92 -10.92
CA LEU A 159 -8.06 -2.26 -10.44
C LEU A 159 -8.45 -1.29 -9.32
N LEU A 160 -9.56 -0.60 -9.50
CA LEU A 160 -10.15 0.24 -8.46
C LEU A 160 -10.87 -0.66 -7.45
N VAL A 161 -10.58 -0.46 -6.16
CA VAL A 161 -11.21 -1.17 -5.04
C VAL A 161 -12.04 -0.17 -4.26
N ASP A 162 -13.36 -0.40 -4.22
CA ASP A 162 -14.26 0.36 -3.34
C ASP A 162 -14.05 -0.11 -1.90
N ALA A 163 -13.58 0.80 -1.05
CA ALA A 163 -13.29 0.55 0.35
C ALA A 163 -14.27 1.25 1.30
N ASN A 164 -15.47 1.61 0.81
CA ASN A 164 -16.53 2.18 1.65
C ASN A 164 -16.99 1.22 2.73
N ASP A 165 -17.00 -0.07 2.42
CA ASP A 165 -17.11 -1.13 3.42
C ASP A 165 -15.93 -2.10 3.26
N PHE A 166 -15.92 -3.23 3.94
CA PHE A 166 -14.86 -4.22 3.83
C PHE A 166 -15.26 -5.43 2.97
N SER A 167 -16.35 -5.35 2.19
CA SER A 167 -16.86 -6.41 1.32
C SER A 167 -15.86 -6.84 0.25
N TYR A 168 -14.97 -5.94 -0.19
CA TYR A 168 -13.89 -6.26 -1.12
C TYR A 168 -12.99 -7.41 -0.66
N GLN A 169 -12.95 -7.70 0.65
CA GLN A 169 -12.12 -8.80 1.20
C GLN A 169 -12.66 -10.18 0.79
N THR A 170 -13.96 -10.27 0.49
CA THR A 170 -14.66 -11.48 0.09
C THR A 170 -15.35 -11.35 -1.27
N ASP A 171 -15.10 -10.26 -2.00
CA ASP A 171 -15.63 -10.04 -3.34
C ASP A 171 -15.07 -11.08 -4.31
N GLU A 172 -15.90 -12.02 -4.71
CA GLU A 172 -15.51 -13.12 -5.60
C GLU A 172 -15.01 -12.62 -6.95
N ALA A 173 -15.63 -11.57 -7.52
CA ALA A 173 -15.23 -11.03 -8.81
C ALA A 173 -13.84 -10.36 -8.75
N LEU A 174 -13.52 -9.65 -7.67
CA LEU A 174 -12.19 -9.10 -7.41
C LEU A 174 -11.17 -10.23 -7.21
N LEU A 175 -11.50 -11.21 -6.35
CA LEU A 175 -10.62 -12.33 -6.06
C LEU A 175 -10.34 -13.20 -7.29
N GLU A 176 -11.33 -13.44 -8.17
CA GLU A 176 -11.11 -14.13 -9.45
C GLU A 176 -10.13 -13.42 -10.37
N LYS A 177 -10.23 -12.09 -10.50
CA LYS A 177 -9.27 -11.28 -11.27
C LYS A 177 -7.86 -11.39 -10.70
N LEU A 178 -7.74 -11.35 -9.37
CA LEU A 178 -6.46 -11.48 -8.68
C LEU A 178 -5.88 -12.90 -8.80
N ASP A 179 -6.70 -13.93 -8.67
CA ASP A 179 -6.30 -15.33 -8.88
C ASP A 179 -5.78 -15.54 -10.31
N GLY A 180 -6.49 -14.99 -11.31
CA GLY A 180 -6.05 -15.02 -12.70
C GLY A 180 -4.72 -14.31 -12.94
N PHE A 181 -4.54 -13.13 -12.32
CA PHE A 181 -3.28 -12.40 -12.40
C PHE A 181 -2.14 -13.15 -11.71
N MET A 182 -2.33 -13.64 -10.48
CA MET A 182 -1.32 -14.33 -9.68
C MET A 182 -1.07 -15.77 -10.13
N GLY A 183 -1.86 -16.29 -11.10
CA GLY A 183 -1.69 -17.64 -11.64
C GLY A 183 -2.13 -18.74 -10.69
N ARG A 184 -3.10 -18.46 -9.79
CA ARG A 184 -3.70 -19.46 -8.92
C ARG A 184 -4.81 -20.17 -9.68
N GLU A 185 -4.60 -21.44 -10.03
CA GLU A 185 -5.67 -22.28 -10.57
C GLU A 185 -6.76 -22.55 -9.50
N ARG A 186 -8.04 -22.58 -9.93
CA ARG A 186 -9.16 -23.01 -9.07
C ARG A 186 -8.98 -24.49 -8.73
N GLY A 187 -8.53 -24.80 -7.56
CA GLY A 187 -8.48 -26.16 -7.07
C GLY A 187 -7.28 -26.50 -6.21
N TYR A 188 -7.31 -26.05 -4.97
CA TYR A 188 -6.77 -26.77 -3.80
C TYR A 188 -7.36 -26.08 -2.57
N VAL A 189 -8.44 -26.63 -2.04
CA VAL A 189 -8.91 -26.41 -0.67
C VAL A 189 -8.09 -27.30 0.23
#